data_bc4f98035b388254e51326389242fe93
#
_entry.id   bc4f98035b388254e51326389242fe93
#
_cell.length_a   1.000
_cell.length_b   1.000
_cell.length_c   1.000
_cell.angle_alpha   90.00
_cell.angle_beta   90.00
_cell.angle_gamma   90.00
#
_symmetry.space_group_name_H-M   'P 1'
#
loop_
_entity.id
_entity.type
_entity.pdbx_description
1 polymer ?
#
loop_
_entity_poly.entity_id
_entity_poly.type
_entity_poly.pdbx_seq_one_letter_code
_entity_poly.pdbx_strand_id
1 'polypeptide(L)'
;MPHDAHNHDQPHSLLPSDPALRVKALETLLVGKGLVDPATLDEIIDTYQTKIGPQNGAEVVARAWSDDAFRDLLFKDSTAAVSQMGFYGRQGEHIVAVENTDSVHNLVVCTLCSCYPWPLLGIPPGWYKSDAYRARAVREPRKVLAEFGVTLPDRVAVKVWDSTAEIRYLVVPQRPAGTEGWDVKGLAKLITRDAMIGTGLVAAPS
;
A
#
# COMPACT_ATOMS: atom_id res chain seq x y z
N MET A 1 4.26 -16.66 34.72
CA MET A 1 5.27 -16.63 33.65
C MET A 1 5.23 -15.26 33.02
N PRO A 2 6.25 -14.40 33.15
CA PRO A 2 6.24 -13.07 32.57
C PRO A 2 6.42 -13.18 31.06
N HIS A 3 5.54 -12.51 30.30
CA HIS A 3 5.67 -12.34 28.86
C HIS A 3 6.79 -11.33 28.59
N ASP A 4 7.84 -11.77 27.91
CA ASP A 4 8.91 -10.92 27.45
C ASP A 4 8.34 -9.84 26.53
N ALA A 5 8.39 -8.60 27.00
CA ALA A 5 8.18 -7.43 26.19
C ALA A 5 9.35 -7.36 25.17
N HIS A 6 9.08 -7.63 23.91
CA HIS A 6 10.03 -7.40 22.84
C HIS A 6 10.33 -5.90 22.79
N ASN A 7 11.51 -5.58 23.28
CA ASN A 7 12.10 -4.25 23.32
C ASN A 7 12.36 -3.77 21.88
N HIS A 8 11.67 -2.70 21.44
CA HIS A 8 11.85 -2.08 20.13
C HIS A 8 13.14 -1.22 20.02
N ASP A 9 13.97 -1.17 21.05
CA ASP A 9 15.26 -0.46 21.11
C ASP A 9 16.46 -1.37 20.79
N GLN A 10 16.35 -2.24 19.79
CA GLN A 10 17.54 -2.88 19.26
C GLN A 10 18.30 -1.84 18.41
N PRO A 11 19.55 -1.52 18.73
CA PRO A 11 20.36 -0.68 17.87
C PRO A 11 20.41 -1.31 16.49
N HIS A 12 20.16 -0.52 15.44
CA HIS A 12 20.24 -0.98 14.05
C HIS A 12 21.58 -1.68 13.87
N SER A 13 21.58 -3.00 13.82
CA SER A 13 22.76 -3.78 13.54
C SER A 13 23.33 -3.32 12.20
N LEU A 14 24.62 -2.99 12.15
CA LEU A 14 25.32 -2.70 10.90
C LEU A 14 25.41 -3.94 9.98
N LEU A 15 25.10 -5.12 10.52
CA LEU A 15 25.04 -6.36 9.77
C LEU A 15 23.62 -6.57 9.22
N PRO A 16 23.49 -7.01 7.96
CA PRO A 16 22.19 -7.40 7.39
C PRO A 16 21.53 -8.50 8.23
N SER A 17 20.20 -8.51 8.29
CA SER A 17 19.45 -9.58 8.95
C SER A 17 19.72 -10.95 8.29
N ASP A 18 19.58 -12.05 9.03
CA ASP A 18 19.71 -13.41 8.49
C ASP A 18 18.92 -13.66 7.20
N PRO A 19 17.63 -13.23 7.09
CA PRO A 19 16.90 -13.36 5.84
C PRO A 19 17.54 -12.59 4.68
N ALA A 20 18.04 -11.38 4.92
CA ALA A 20 18.71 -10.58 3.89
C ALA A 20 20.02 -11.25 3.41
N LEU A 21 20.80 -11.86 4.32
CA LEU A 21 21.99 -12.62 3.96
C LEU A 21 21.65 -13.86 3.13
N ARG A 22 20.57 -14.57 3.47
CA ARG A 22 20.11 -15.74 2.70
C ARG A 22 19.66 -15.35 1.30
N VAL A 23 18.91 -14.25 1.15
CA VAL A 23 18.51 -13.74 -0.16
C VAL A 23 19.72 -13.37 -0.98
N LYS A 24 20.71 -12.67 -0.39
CA LYS A 24 21.96 -12.31 -1.07
C LYS A 24 22.75 -13.53 -1.51
N ALA A 25 22.82 -14.57 -0.70
CA ALA A 25 23.48 -15.81 -1.04
C ALA A 25 22.81 -16.52 -2.21
N LEU A 26 21.46 -16.60 -2.20
CA LEU A 26 20.68 -17.15 -3.30
C LEU A 26 20.88 -16.39 -4.60
N GLU A 27 20.81 -15.06 -4.55
CA GLU A 27 21.07 -14.19 -5.71
C GLU A 27 22.47 -14.47 -6.28
N THR A 28 23.48 -14.48 -5.43
CA THR A 28 24.87 -14.77 -5.84
C THR A 28 25.00 -16.12 -6.53
N LEU A 29 24.35 -17.15 -5.98
CA LEU A 29 24.35 -18.50 -6.58
C LEU A 29 23.64 -18.53 -7.93
N LEU A 30 22.49 -17.88 -8.05
CA LEU A 30 21.69 -17.84 -9.28
C LEU A 30 22.40 -17.07 -10.40
N VAL A 31 23.02 -15.94 -10.05
CA VAL A 31 23.86 -15.16 -10.95
C VAL A 31 25.07 -15.96 -11.39
N GLY A 32 25.80 -16.61 -10.46
CA GLY A 32 26.95 -17.43 -10.76
C GLY A 32 26.63 -18.65 -11.65
N LYS A 33 25.38 -19.12 -11.65
CA LYS A 33 24.88 -20.18 -12.53
C LYS A 33 24.32 -19.65 -13.85
N GLY A 34 24.32 -18.34 -14.09
CA GLY A 34 23.74 -17.73 -15.28
C GLY A 34 22.22 -17.84 -15.39
N LEU A 35 21.53 -18.10 -14.28
CA LEU A 35 20.06 -18.23 -14.23
C LEU A 35 19.36 -16.89 -13.99
N VAL A 36 20.08 -15.91 -13.45
CA VAL A 36 19.59 -14.55 -13.20
C VAL A 36 20.63 -13.58 -13.71
N ASP A 37 20.18 -12.61 -14.48
CA ASP A 37 20.98 -11.46 -14.88
C ASP A 37 20.77 -10.33 -13.86
N PRO A 38 21.81 -9.85 -13.15
CA PRO A 38 21.71 -8.78 -12.19
C PRO A 38 21.10 -7.50 -12.77
N ALA A 39 21.47 -7.14 -14.01
CA ALA A 39 20.94 -5.94 -14.65
C ALA A 39 19.42 -6.01 -14.89
N THR A 40 18.92 -7.18 -15.25
CA THR A 40 17.47 -7.41 -15.39
C THR A 40 16.77 -7.32 -14.04
N LEU A 41 17.37 -7.83 -12.97
CA LEU A 41 16.80 -7.72 -11.62
C LEU A 41 16.75 -6.27 -11.15
N ASP A 42 17.82 -5.52 -11.35
CA ASP A 42 17.90 -4.10 -11.01
C ASP A 42 16.88 -3.27 -11.80
N GLU A 43 16.70 -3.56 -13.11
CA GLU A 43 15.68 -2.91 -13.93
C GLU A 43 14.25 -3.18 -13.45
N ILE A 44 13.96 -4.42 -13.04
CA ILE A 44 12.65 -4.77 -12.45
C ILE A 44 12.43 -3.97 -11.16
N ILE A 45 13.41 -3.93 -10.27
CA ILE A 45 13.32 -3.21 -9.00
C ILE A 45 13.11 -1.71 -9.27
N ASP A 46 13.93 -1.10 -10.13
CA ASP A 46 13.80 0.31 -10.49
C ASP A 46 12.44 0.61 -11.10
N THR A 47 11.96 -0.24 -12.00
CA THR A 47 10.65 -0.08 -12.63
C THR A 47 9.53 -0.06 -11.60
N TYR A 48 9.52 -0.99 -10.64
CA TYR A 48 8.50 -1.01 -9.59
C TYR A 48 8.65 0.07 -8.53
N GLN A 49 9.86 0.60 -8.32
CA GLN A 49 10.10 1.70 -7.39
C GLN A 49 9.82 3.07 -7.98
N THR A 50 10.13 3.27 -9.26
CA THR A 50 10.14 4.61 -9.87
C THR A 50 9.06 4.81 -10.93
N LYS A 51 8.71 3.75 -11.70
CA LYS A 51 7.77 3.86 -12.83
C LYS A 51 6.37 3.32 -12.53
N ILE A 52 6.28 2.23 -11.73
CA ILE A 52 4.99 1.60 -11.39
C ILE A 52 4.56 1.96 -9.96
N GLY A 53 5.31 2.76 -9.24
CA GLY A 53 5.11 3.08 -7.83
C GLY A 53 3.75 3.70 -7.48
N PRO A 54 3.60 4.30 -6.31
CA PRO A 54 2.33 4.83 -5.79
C PRO A 54 1.66 5.86 -6.71
N GLN A 55 2.35 6.34 -7.73
CA GLN A 55 1.84 7.30 -8.71
C GLN A 55 0.62 6.76 -9.47
N ASN A 56 0.66 5.49 -9.89
CA ASN A 56 -0.48 4.89 -10.61
C ASN A 56 -1.73 4.85 -9.74
N GLY A 57 -1.60 4.42 -8.48
CA GLY A 57 -2.70 4.44 -7.53
C GLY A 57 -3.21 5.85 -7.24
N ALA A 58 -2.28 6.81 -7.11
CA ALA A 58 -2.64 8.22 -6.92
C ALA A 58 -3.42 8.78 -8.12
N GLU A 59 -3.06 8.41 -9.35
CA GLU A 59 -3.82 8.80 -10.54
C GLU A 59 -5.21 8.16 -10.59
N VAL A 60 -5.35 6.88 -10.19
CA VAL A 60 -6.65 6.21 -10.06
C VAL A 60 -7.55 6.94 -9.07
N VAL A 61 -7.03 7.24 -7.89
CA VAL A 61 -7.77 7.95 -6.83
C VAL A 61 -8.13 9.38 -7.28
N ALA A 62 -7.18 10.12 -7.84
CA ALA A 62 -7.41 11.49 -8.31
C ALA A 62 -8.47 11.54 -9.42
N ARG A 63 -8.46 10.56 -10.32
CA ARG A 63 -9.51 10.42 -11.34
C ARG A 63 -10.87 10.10 -10.71
N ALA A 64 -10.93 9.20 -9.74
CA ALA A 64 -12.18 8.89 -9.04
C ALA A 64 -12.75 10.10 -8.28
N TRP A 65 -11.89 11.03 -7.83
CA TRP A 65 -12.35 12.29 -7.21
C TRP A 65 -12.87 13.32 -8.21
N SER A 66 -12.60 13.16 -9.51
CA SER A 66 -12.87 14.16 -10.55
C SER A 66 -13.86 13.68 -11.62
N ASP A 67 -14.14 12.40 -11.67
CA ASP A 67 -14.96 11.74 -12.71
C ASP A 67 -15.90 10.73 -12.02
N ASP A 68 -17.16 11.12 -11.86
CA ASP A 68 -18.16 10.30 -11.17
C ASP A 68 -18.42 8.96 -11.90
N ALA A 69 -18.39 8.97 -13.25
CA ALA A 69 -18.58 7.74 -14.00
C ALA A 69 -17.42 6.76 -13.79
N PHE A 70 -16.19 7.27 -13.73
CA PHE A 70 -15.03 6.44 -13.42
C PHE A 70 -15.07 5.98 -11.95
N ARG A 71 -15.49 6.83 -11.03
CA ARG A 71 -15.68 6.47 -9.63
C ARG A 71 -16.68 5.34 -9.46
N ASP A 72 -17.84 5.43 -10.11
CA ASP A 72 -18.85 4.38 -10.08
C ASP A 72 -18.33 3.05 -10.64
N LEU A 73 -17.57 3.10 -11.73
CA LEU A 73 -16.91 1.92 -12.28
C LEU A 73 -15.87 1.36 -11.30
N LEU A 74 -15.04 2.23 -10.67
CA LEU A 74 -14.02 1.82 -9.72
C LEU A 74 -14.60 1.04 -8.54
N PHE A 75 -15.72 1.45 -7.99
CA PHE A 75 -16.36 0.74 -6.88
C PHE A 75 -17.18 -0.48 -7.32
N LYS A 76 -17.63 -0.54 -8.57
CA LYS A 76 -18.35 -1.67 -9.13
C LYS A 76 -17.41 -2.78 -9.61
N ASP A 77 -16.37 -2.43 -10.32
CA ASP A 77 -15.36 -3.33 -10.90
C ASP A 77 -14.00 -2.59 -10.95
N SER A 78 -13.29 -2.62 -9.83
CA SER A 78 -12.02 -1.93 -9.71
C SER A 78 -10.97 -2.45 -10.69
N THR A 79 -10.97 -3.74 -10.99
CA THR A 79 -10.02 -4.35 -11.92
C THR A 79 -10.23 -3.81 -13.34
N ALA A 80 -11.47 -3.71 -13.78
CA ALA A 80 -11.80 -3.12 -15.08
C ALA A 80 -11.46 -1.63 -15.13
N ALA A 81 -11.78 -0.86 -14.07
CA ALA A 81 -11.47 0.56 -13.99
C ALA A 81 -9.96 0.84 -14.08
N VAL A 82 -9.18 0.09 -13.32
CA VAL A 82 -7.70 0.20 -13.29
C VAL A 82 -7.09 -0.20 -14.64
N SER A 83 -7.63 -1.27 -15.26
CA SER A 83 -7.18 -1.73 -16.58
C SER A 83 -7.43 -0.71 -17.69
N GLN A 84 -8.54 0.08 -17.63
CA GLN A 84 -8.78 1.18 -18.56
C GLN A 84 -7.71 2.28 -18.53
N MET A 85 -7.00 2.41 -17.41
CA MET A 85 -5.86 3.33 -17.27
C MET A 85 -4.53 2.72 -17.71
N GLY A 86 -4.53 1.45 -18.16
CA GLY A 86 -3.32 0.73 -18.54
C GLY A 86 -2.53 0.18 -17.35
N PHE A 87 -3.07 0.22 -16.13
CA PHE A 87 -2.42 -0.28 -14.93
C PHE A 87 -2.86 -1.72 -14.64
N TYR A 88 -2.10 -2.66 -15.17
CA TYR A 88 -2.34 -4.10 -15.02
C TYR A 88 -1.01 -4.82 -14.79
N GLY A 89 -1.06 -6.07 -14.37
CA GLY A 89 0.13 -6.89 -14.14
C GLY A 89 -0.02 -7.80 -12.94
N ARG A 90 1.08 -8.47 -12.60
CA ARG A 90 1.12 -9.39 -11.47
C ARG A 90 0.72 -8.70 -10.17
N GLN A 91 0.01 -9.42 -9.30
CA GLN A 91 -0.53 -8.92 -8.03
C GLN A 91 -1.63 -7.85 -8.19
N GLY A 92 -2.25 -7.78 -9.38
CA GLY A 92 -3.37 -6.90 -9.69
C GLY A 92 -4.53 -7.63 -10.36
N GLU A 93 -4.58 -8.96 -10.23
CA GLU A 93 -5.56 -9.80 -10.91
C GLU A 93 -6.99 -9.53 -10.44
N HIS A 94 -7.19 -9.25 -9.16
CA HIS A 94 -8.49 -8.84 -8.62
C HIS A 94 -8.31 -7.73 -7.57
N ILE A 95 -8.63 -6.52 -7.98
CA ILE A 95 -8.55 -5.33 -7.13
C ILE A 95 -9.96 -4.95 -6.66
N VAL A 96 -10.07 -4.57 -5.40
CA VAL A 96 -11.29 -4.03 -4.79
C VAL A 96 -10.98 -2.68 -4.15
N ALA A 97 -11.61 -1.63 -4.63
CA ALA A 97 -11.52 -0.30 -4.04
C ALA A 97 -12.48 -0.18 -2.84
N VAL A 98 -11.99 0.44 -1.76
CA VAL A 98 -12.76 0.72 -0.55
C VAL A 98 -12.63 2.19 -0.18
N GLU A 99 -13.75 2.86 0.05
CA GLU A 99 -13.79 4.31 0.24
C GLU A 99 -13.75 4.71 1.72
N ASN A 100 -12.90 5.68 2.05
CA ASN A 100 -12.98 6.39 3.30
C ASN A 100 -14.10 7.45 3.23
N THR A 101 -14.87 7.53 4.33
CA THR A 101 -15.96 8.48 4.48
C THR A 101 -15.87 9.19 5.83
N ASP A 102 -16.76 10.14 6.13
CA ASP A 102 -16.84 10.82 7.43
C ASP A 102 -17.09 9.85 8.60
N SER A 103 -17.59 8.65 8.32
CA SER A 103 -17.94 7.66 9.32
C SER A 103 -17.10 6.38 9.27
N VAL A 104 -16.33 6.17 8.21
CA VAL A 104 -15.54 4.93 8.00
C VAL A 104 -14.14 5.27 7.51
N HIS A 105 -13.16 4.70 8.18
CA HIS A 105 -11.77 4.68 7.76
C HIS A 105 -11.34 3.23 7.47
N ASN A 106 -10.78 2.99 6.29
CA ASN A 106 -10.37 1.67 5.86
C ASN A 106 -8.86 1.49 6.06
N LEU A 107 -8.47 0.31 6.52
CA LEU A 107 -7.08 -0.10 6.71
C LEU A 107 -6.86 -1.43 6.01
N VAL A 108 -5.83 -1.53 5.18
CA VAL A 108 -5.50 -2.75 4.45
C VAL A 108 -4.35 -3.48 5.13
N VAL A 109 -4.48 -4.78 5.24
CA VAL A 109 -3.44 -5.68 5.76
C VAL A 109 -3.40 -6.95 4.91
N CYS A 110 -2.34 -7.73 4.98
CA CYS A 110 -2.34 -9.14 4.60
C CYS A 110 -1.78 -9.96 5.77
N THR A 111 -2.64 -10.68 6.47
CA THR A 111 -2.25 -11.43 7.67
C THR A 111 -1.40 -12.66 7.35
N LEU A 112 -1.52 -13.21 6.14
CA LEU A 112 -0.80 -14.43 5.72
C LEU A 112 0.59 -14.14 5.13
N CYS A 113 0.71 -13.08 4.35
CA CYS A 113 1.95 -12.80 3.63
C CYS A 113 2.15 -11.29 3.38
N SER A 114 2.10 -10.84 2.13
CA SER A 114 2.27 -9.45 1.75
C SER A 114 1.49 -9.12 0.49
N CYS A 115 0.28 -9.68 0.34
CA CYS A 115 -0.59 -9.43 -0.79
C CYS A 115 -0.91 -7.93 -0.91
N TYR A 116 -0.63 -7.37 -2.08
CA TYR A 116 -0.53 -5.94 -2.28
C TYR A 116 -0.75 -5.62 -3.77
N PRO A 117 -1.44 -4.55 -4.14
CA PRO A 117 -1.70 -4.24 -5.54
C PRO A 117 -0.48 -3.56 -6.19
N TRP A 118 0.52 -4.36 -6.62
CA TRP A 118 1.77 -3.88 -7.21
C TRP A 118 1.60 -2.93 -8.39
N PRO A 119 0.65 -3.14 -9.33
CA PRO A 119 0.49 -2.22 -10.44
C PRO A 119 0.12 -0.79 -10.03
N LEU A 120 -0.45 -0.62 -8.84
CA LEU A 120 -0.93 0.65 -8.31
C LEU A 120 0.00 1.27 -7.27
N LEU A 121 0.58 0.45 -6.39
CA LEU A 121 1.27 0.92 -5.20
C LEU A 121 2.77 0.58 -5.21
N GLY A 122 3.26 -0.12 -6.24
CA GLY A 122 4.63 -0.57 -6.35
C GLY A 122 4.95 -1.73 -5.40
N ILE A 123 6.19 -1.78 -4.92
CA ILE A 123 6.64 -2.81 -3.97
C ILE A 123 6.15 -2.46 -2.56
N PRO A 124 5.60 -3.43 -1.81
CA PRO A 124 5.12 -3.16 -0.46
C PRO A 124 6.27 -2.72 0.46
N PRO A 125 6.04 -1.69 1.30
CA PRO A 125 7.04 -1.22 2.26
C PRO A 125 7.36 -2.31 3.29
N GLY A 126 8.56 -2.24 3.88
CA GLY A 126 9.03 -3.24 4.83
C GLY A 126 8.10 -3.46 6.02
N TRP A 127 7.55 -2.37 6.57
CA TRP A 127 6.62 -2.43 7.70
C TRP A 127 5.32 -3.18 7.37
N TYR A 128 4.80 -3.09 6.11
CA TYR A 128 3.60 -3.80 5.68
C TYR A 128 3.75 -5.32 5.78
N LYS A 129 4.97 -5.82 5.61
CA LYS A 129 5.32 -7.24 5.69
C LYS A 129 5.67 -7.71 7.10
N SER A 130 5.82 -6.81 8.06
CA SER A 130 6.22 -7.16 9.42
C SER A 130 5.14 -7.94 10.16
N ASP A 131 5.54 -8.93 10.95
CA ASP A 131 4.62 -9.72 11.77
C ASP A 131 3.87 -8.83 12.78
N ALA A 132 4.54 -7.79 13.30
CA ALA A 132 3.94 -6.84 14.22
C ALA A 132 2.76 -6.09 13.57
N TYR A 133 2.94 -5.52 12.38
CA TYR A 133 1.85 -4.84 11.66
C TYR A 133 0.72 -5.82 11.35
N ARG A 134 1.04 -6.97 10.75
CA ARG A 134 0.04 -7.96 10.32
C ARG A 134 -0.83 -8.46 11.47
N ALA A 135 -0.22 -8.77 12.61
CA ALA A 135 -0.96 -9.26 13.78
C ALA A 135 -1.77 -8.17 14.49
N ARG A 136 -1.24 -6.93 14.56
CA ARG A 136 -1.83 -5.85 15.33
C ARG A 136 -2.89 -5.07 14.57
N ALA A 137 -2.74 -4.91 13.25
CA ALA A 137 -3.70 -4.19 12.43
C ALA A 137 -5.13 -4.75 12.57
N VAL A 138 -5.27 -6.06 12.72
CA VAL A 138 -6.58 -6.72 12.91
C VAL A 138 -7.10 -6.58 14.35
N ARG A 139 -6.22 -6.66 15.36
CA ARG A 139 -6.63 -6.70 16.78
C ARG A 139 -6.79 -5.32 17.40
N GLU A 140 -5.96 -4.39 17.03
CA GLU A 140 -5.91 -3.03 17.61
C GLU A 140 -5.61 -1.96 16.55
N PRO A 141 -6.46 -1.86 15.49
CA PRO A 141 -6.19 -1.01 14.34
C PRO A 141 -6.00 0.46 14.71
N ARG A 142 -6.75 0.99 15.68
CA ARG A 142 -6.61 2.39 16.11
C ARG A 142 -5.25 2.68 16.74
N LYS A 143 -4.67 1.75 17.49
CA LYS A 143 -3.33 1.92 18.05
C LYS A 143 -2.28 1.89 16.96
N VAL A 144 -2.43 0.97 16.00
CA VAL A 144 -1.56 0.93 14.82
C VAL A 144 -1.63 2.25 14.04
N LEU A 145 -2.84 2.75 13.76
CA LEU A 145 -3.02 4.05 13.09
C LEU A 145 -2.33 5.19 13.85
N ALA A 146 -2.45 5.23 15.18
CA ALA A 146 -1.81 6.25 16.00
C ALA A 146 -0.27 6.22 15.89
N GLU A 147 0.34 5.05 15.73
CA GLU A 147 1.79 4.89 15.50
C GLU A 147 2.22 5.46 14.14
N PHE A 148 1.32 5.47 13.14
CA PHE A 148 1.51 6.15 11.87
C PHE A 148 1.11 7.64 11.90
N GLY A 149 0.76 8.17 13.07
CA GLY A 149 0.34 9.57 13.22
C GLY A 149 -1.12 9.85 12.84
N VAL A 150 -1.93 8.81 12.62
CA VAL A 150 -3.36 8.95 12.29
C VAL A 150 -4.22 8.78 13.53
N THR A 151 -4.82 9.88 13.99
CA THR A 151 -5.80 9.88 15.08
C THR A 151 -7.19 10.16 14.53
N LEU A 152 -8.11 9.24 14.73
CA LEU A 152 -9.47 9.32 14.23
C LEU A 152 -10.44 9.58 15.38
N PRO A 153 -11.48 10.43 15.19
CA PRO A 153 -12.57 10.58 16.16
C PRO A 153 -13.24 9.24 16.45
N ASP A 154 -13.77 9.06 17.67
CA ASP A 154 -14.41 7.81 18.08
C ASP A 154 -15.61 7.41 17.21
N ARG A 155 -16.32 8.41 16.66
CA ARG A 155 -17.44 8.18 15.75
C ARG A 155 -17.06 7.55 14.40
N VAL A 156 -15.78 7.59 14.03
CA VAL A 156 -15.30 7.00 12.77
C VAL A 156 -14.99 5.53 13.00
N ALA A 157 -15.69 4.64 12.34
CA ALA A 157 -15.42 3.21 12.41
C ALA A 157 -14.16 2.87 11.60
N VAL A 158 -13.28 2.03 12.17
CA VAL A 158 -12.13 1.49 11.42
C VAL A 158 -12.49 0.12 10.88
N LYS A 159 -12.49 -0.03 9.54
CA LYS A 159 -12.66 -1.32 8.86
C LYS A 159 -11.31 -1.82 8.39
N VAL A 160 -10.97 -3.05 8.79
CA VAL A 160 -9.73 -3.71 8.37
C VAL A 160 -10.05 -4.71 7.26
N TRP A 161 -9.31 -4.59 6.15
CA TRP A 161 -9.45 -5.45 4.98
C TRP A 161 -8.21 -6.32 4.85
N ASP A 162 -8.41 -7.63 4.92
CA ASP A 162 -7.35 -8.61 4.82
C ASP A 162 -7.20 -9.08 3.37
N SER A 163 -6.13 -8.63 2.71
CA SER A 163 -5.81 -9.05 1.34
C SER A 163 -5.44 -10.53 1.32
N THR A 164 -5.85 -11.22 0.26
CA THR A 164 -5.59 -12.65 0.05
C THR A 164 -4.75 -12.87 -1.21
N ALA A 165 -4.47 -14.13 -1.54
CA ALA A 165 -3.84 -14.49 -2.81
C ALA A 165 -4.68 -14.08 -4.03
N GLU A 166 -5.98 -13.88 -3.87
CA GLU A 166 -6.92 -13.59 -4.96
C GLU A 166 -7.36 -12.13 -4.98
N ILE A 167 -7.48 -11.47 -3.81
CA ILE A 167 -8.04 -10.12 -3.69
C ILE A 167 -7.00 -9.16 -3.12
N ARG A 168 -6.87 -8.01 -3.74
CA ARG A 168 -6.04 -6.87 -3.31
C ARG A 168 -6.93 -5.66 -3.08
N TYR A 169 -6.76 -4.99 -1.96
CA TYR A 169 -7.54 -3.80 -1.64
C TYR A 169 -6.77 -2.52 -1.93
N LEU A 170 -7.50 -1.52 -2.46
CA LEU A 170 -7.05 -0.15 -2.63
C LEU A 170 -7.95 0.76 -1.80
N VAL A 171 -7.40 1.49 -0.84
CA VAL A 171 -8.16 2.53 -0.15
C VAL A 171 -8.25 3.75 -1.04
N VAL A 172 -9.47 4.25 -1.24
CA VAL A 172 -9.74 5.56 -1.83
C VAL A 172 -9.95 6.54 -0.66
N PRO A 173 -8.94 7.37 -0.33
CA PRO A 173 -9.07 8.33 0.75
C PRO A 173 -10.07 9.42 0.40
N GLN A 174 -10.56 10.15 1.41
CA GLN A 174 -11.40 11.31 1.21
C GLN A 174 -10.63 12.42 0.47
N ARG A 175 -11.32 13.06 -0.47
CA ARG A 175 -10.79 14.25 -1.14
C ARG A 175 -10.70 15.39 -0.13
N PRO A 176 -9.53 16.02 0.03
CA PRO A 176 -9.38 17.12 0.96
C PRO A 176 -10.13 18.38 0.47
N ALA A 177 -10.70 19.13 1.41
CA ALA A 177 -11.30 20.43 1.12
C ALA A 177 -10.27 21.41 0.54
N GLY A 178 -10.74 22.36 -0.26
CA GLY A 178 -9.87 23.34 -0.91
C GLY A 178 -9.19 22.84 -2.18
N THR A 179 -9.63 21.69 -2.70
CA THR A 179 -9.12 21.12 -3.96
C THR A 179 -10.15 21.18 -5.10
N GLU A 180 -11.23 21.91 -4.91
CA GLU A 180 -12.27 22.11 -5.92
C GLU A 180 -11.66 22.78 -7.16
N GLY A 181 -11.93 22.19 -8.33
CA GLY A 181 -11.39 22.69 -9.61
C GLY A 181 -9.93 22.29 -9.90
N TRP A 182 -9.27 21.56 -9.00
CA TRP A 182 -7.94 21.04 -9.32
C TRP A 182 -8.01 19.96 -10.40
N ASP A 183 -7.00 19.93 -11.27
CA ASP A 183 -6.85 18.88 -12.26
C ASP A 183 -6.36 17.57 -11.62
N VAL A 184 -6.51 16.46 -12.34
CA VAL A 184 -6.12 15.11 -11.89
C VAL A 184 -4.64 15.06 -11.47
N LYS A 185 -3.76 15.76 -12.20
CA LYS A 185 -2.32 15.76 -11.90
C LYS A 185 -1.99 16.49 -10.59
N GLY A 186 -2.69 17.59 -10.33
CA GLY A 186 -2.56 18.32 -9.07
C GLY A 186 -3.06 17.49 -7.89
N LEU A 187 -4.22 16.87 -8.03
CA LEU A 187 -4.81 15.99 -7.03
C LEU A 187 -3.93 14.77 -6.73
N ALA A 188 -3.38 14.13 -7.75
CA ALA A 188 -2.52 12.97 -7.58
C ALA A 188 -1.28 13.24 -6.71
N LYS A 189 -0.74 14.46 -6.75
CA LYS A 189 0.42 14.85 -5.92
C LYS A 189 0.13 14.89 -4.43
N LEU A 190 -1.13 15.00 -4.02
CA LEU A 190 -1.54 14.99 -2.62
C LEU A 190 -1.63 13.57 -2.05
N ILE A 191 -1.79 12.58 -2.93
CA ILE A 191 -2.13 11.21 -2.53
C ILE A 191 -0.85 10.41 -2.30
N THR A 192 -0.69 9.93 -1.08
CA THR A 192 0.47 9.11 -0.69
C THR A 192 0.13 7.63 -0.74
N ARG A 193 1.16 6.77 -0.80
CA ARG A 193 1.01 5.33 -0.64
C ARG A 193 0.29 4.98 0.66
N ASP A 194 0.67 5.62 1.74
CA ASP A 194 0.13 5.35 3.07
C ASP A 194 -1.36 5.69 3.16
N ALA A 195 -1.81 6.75 2.47
CA ALA A 195 -3.24 7.06 2.37
C ALA A 195 -4.01 5.97 1.61
N MET A 196 -3.39 5.35 0.58
CA MET A 196 -4.00 4.27 -0.21
C MET A 196 -3.93 2.88 0.45
N ILE A 197 -3.15 2.73 1.52
CA ILE A 197 -3.16 1.56 2.42
C ILE A 197 -4.10 1.81 3.60
N GLY A 198 -4.35 3.07 3.92
CA GLY A 198 -5.15 3.52 5.05
C GLY A 198 -4.33 3.85 6.30
N THR A 199 -2.99 3.81 6.23
CA THR A 199 -2.09 4.21 7.32
C THR A 199 -1.75 5.71 7.29
N GLY A 200 -2.32 6.47 6.38
CA GLY A 200 -2.15 7.91 6.24
C GLY A 200 -3.46 8.62 5.89
N LEU A 201 -3.47 9.92 6.07
CA LEU A 201 -4.53 10.81 5.59
C LEU A 201 -3.97 11.68 4.48
N VAL A 202 -4.85 12.13 3.58
CA VAL A 202 -4.47 13.14 2.58
C VAL A 202 -4.56 14.52 3.25
N ALA A 203 -3.44 15.25 3.26
CA ALA A 203 -3.41 16.59 3.81
C ALA A 203 -4.13 17.59 2.89
N ALA A 204 -4.85 18.55 3.49
CA ALA A 204 -5.35 19.67 2.73
C ALA A 204 -4.18 20.49 2.17
N PRO A 205 -4.32 21.09 0.98
CA PRO A 205 -3.31 21.99 0.45
C PRO A 205 -3.11 23.18 1.39
N SER A 206 -1.85 23.57 1.58
CA SER A 206 -1.47 24.75 2.37
C SER A 206 -1.65 26.04 1.59
#